data_28a864c02baa8d72955a6abe42857a0e
#
_entry.id   28a864c02baa8d72955a6abe42857a0e
#
_cell.length_a   1.000
_cell.length_b   1.000
_cell.length_c   1.000
_cell.angle_alpha   90.00
_cell.angle_beta   90.00
_cell.angle_gamma   90.00
#
_symmetry.space_group_name_H-M   'P 1'
#
loop_
_entity.id
_entity.type
_entity.pdbx_description
1 polymer ?
#
loop_
_entity_poly.entity_id
_entity_poly.type
_entity_poly.pdbx_seq_one_letter_code
_entity_poly.pdbx_strand_id
1 'polypeptide(L)' 'MNTCPICGAAAEPLPKAGDADGFDCPMHSRFKVAGTVFATRSSATRQEWEKAFDRAKARTKPDEYPLIVDGDF' A
#
# COMPACT_ATOMS: atom_id res chain seq x y z
N MET A 1 -5.36 -15.63 2.98
CA MET A 1 -4.04 -15.02 2.93
C MET A 1 -4.01 -13.98 1.82
N ASN A 2 -3.60 -12.77 2.13
CA ASN A 2 -3.58 -11.69 1.15
C ASN A 2 -2.23 -11.59 0.46
N THR A 3 -2.23 -10.97 -0.70
CA THR A 3 -1.02 -10.74 -1.48
C THR A 3 -0.67 -9.27 -1.44
N CYS A 4 0.61 -8.97 -1.23
CA CYS A 4 1.08 -7.60 -1.26
C CYS A 4 0.86 -7.00 -2.65
N PRO A 5 0.15 -5.86 -2.77
CA PRO A 5 -0.09 -5.28 -4.09
C PRO A 5 1.17 -4.73 -4.75
N ILE A 6 2.24 -4.54 -3.99
CA ILE A 6 3.48 -3.98 -4.53
C ILE A 6 4.37 -5.08 -5.10
N CYS A 7 4.69 -6.09 -4.29
CA CYS A 7 5.67 -7.11 -4.70
C CYS A 7 5.07 -8.48 -4.98
N GLY A 8 3.80 -8.69 -4.69
CA GLY A 8 3.16 -9.97 -4.92
C GLY A 8 3.46 -11.05 -3.89
N ALA A 9 4.25 -10.75 -2.87
CA ALA A 9 4.54 -11.70 -1.80
C ALA A 9 3.33 -11.89 -0.89
N ALA A 10 3.28 -13.02 -0.19
CA ALA A 10 2.24 -13.25 0.80
C ALA A 10 2.33 -12.20 1.91
N ALA A 11 1.21 -11.55 2.23
CA ALA A 11 1.15 -10.49 3.23
C ALA A 11 0.01 -10.76 4.20
N GLU A 12 0.20 -10.40 5.46
CA GLU A 12 -0.85 -10.50 6.45
C GLU A 12 -1.79 -9.30 6.32
N PRO A 13 -3.11 -9.49 6.39
CA PRO A 13 -4.02 -8.36 6.38
C PRO A 13 -3.98 -7.64 7.74
N LEU A 14 -3.97 -6.32 7.69
CA LEU A 14 -4.12 -5.50 8.90
C LEU A 14 -5.60 -5.18 9.10
N PRO A 15 -6.02 -4.85 10.33
CA PRO A 15 -7.40 -4.43 10.57
C PRO A 15 -7.78 -3.27 9.66
N LYS A 16 -8.93 -3.38 9.02
CA LYS A 16 -9.40 -2.35 8.10
C LYS A 16 -9.77 -1.08 8.88
N ALA A 17 -9.31 0.06 8.41
CA ALA A 17 -9.61 1.36 9.00
C ALA A 17 -10.19 2.25 7.91
N GLY A 18 -11.50 2.51 7.97
CA GLY A 18 -12.19 3.27 6.96
C GLY A 18 -12.16 2.57 5.61
N ASP A 19 -11.79 3.29 4.57
CA ASP A 19 -11.76 2.77 3.19
C ASP A 19 -10.40 2.21 2.79
N ALA A 20 -9.45 2.13 3.72
CA ALA A 20 -8.10 1.68 3.40
C ALA A 20 -7.90 0.23 3.83
N ASP A 21 -7.27 -0.56 2.97
CA ASP A 21 -6.85 -1.91 3.29
C ASP A 21 -5.41 -1.90 3.74
N GLY A 22 -5.12 -2.59 4.86
CA GLY A 22 -3.76 -2.66 5.39
C GLY A 22 -3.11 -3.99 5.08
N PHE A 23 -1.79 -3.95 4.89
CA PHE A 23 -0.98 -5.12 4.61
C PHE A 23 0.29 -5.11 5.45
N ASP A 24 0.70 -6.29 5.90
CA ASP A 24 1.97 -6.48 6.59
C ASP A 24 2.83 -7.38 5.71
N CYS A 25 3.67 -6.75 4.89
CA CYS A 25 4.49 -7.44 3.92
C CYS A 25 5.91 -7.62 4.45
N PRO A 26 6.52 -8.81 4.32
CA PRO A 26 7.89 -9.01 4.78
C PRO A 26 8.93 -8.12 4.08
N MET A 27 8.61 -7.64 2.88
CA MET A 27 9.51 -6.77 2.12
C MET A 27 9.23 -5.29 2.34
N HIS A 28 7.98 -4.92 2.57
CA HIS A 28 7.55 -3.52 2.64
C HIS A 28 7.07 -3.10 4.02
N SER A 29 7.08 -4.03 4.98
CA SER A 29 6.56 -3.79 6.31
C SER A 29 5.07 -3.49 6.27
N ARG A 30 4.56 -2.77 7.24
CA ARG A 30 3.13 -2.45 7.34
C ARG A 30 2.82 -1.18 6.55
N PHE A 31 1.77 -1.24 5.76
CA PHE A 31 1.29 -0.08 5.01
C PHE A 31 -0.18 -0.23 4.71
N LYS A 32 -0.81 0.85 4.25
CA LYS A 32 -2.22 0.86 3.89
C LYS A 32 -2.36 1.35 2.46
N VAL A 33 -3.44 0.94 1.80
CA VAL A 33 -3.77 1.37 0.45
C VAL A 33 -5.22 1.82 0.44
N ALA A 34 -5.47 3.04 -0.03
CA ALA A 34 -6.83 3.55 -0.15
C ALA A 34 -7.63 2.69 -1.13
N GLY A 35 -8.91 2.45 -0.81
CA GLY A 35 -9.75 1.59 -1.64
C GLY A 35 -9.87 2.07 -3.08
N THR A 36 -9.84 3.38 -3.31
CA THR A 36 -9.92 3.95 -4.66
C THR A 36 -8.72 3.56 -5.52
N VAL A 37 -7.57 3.30 -4.93
CA VAL A 37 -6.36 2.88 -5.67
C VAL A 37 -6.60 1.56 -6.39
N PHE A 38 -7.23 0.61 -5.71
CA PHE A 38 -7.53 -0.68 -6.34
C PHE A 38 -8.50 -0.54 -7.50
N ALA A 39 -9.40 0.44 -7.45
CA ALA A 39 -10.35 0.68 -8.52
C ALA A 39 -9.72 1.41 -9.71
N THR A 40 -8.80 2.35 -9.45
CA THR A 40 -8.25 3.23 -10.49
C THR A 40 -6.85 2.81 -10.95
N ARG A 41 -6.09 2.09 -10.13
CA ARG A 41 -4.70 1.70 -10.41
C ARG A 41 -4.51 0.20 -10.42
N SER A 42 -5.55 -0.57 -10.70
CA SER A 42 -5.46 -2.03 -10.68
C SER A 42 -4.48 -2.58 -11.72
N SER A 43 -4.22 -1.84 -12.79
CA SER A 43 -3.29 -2.24 -13.85
C SER A 43 -1.89 -1.62 -13.70
N ALA A 44 -1.63 -0.91 -12.60
CA ALA A 44 -0.33 -0.29 -12.38
C ALA A 44 0.77 -1.37 -12.27
N THR A 45 1.95 -1.05 -12.79
CA THR A 45 3.09 -1.96 -12.72
C THR A 45 3.69 -1.98 -11.33
N ARG A 46 4.50 -3.00 -11.03
CA ARG A 46 5.23 -3.06 -9.77
C ARG A 46 6.07 -1.81 -9.55
N GLN A 47 6.72 -1.32 -10.61
CA GLN A 47 7.55 -0.13 -10.52
C GLN A 47 6.74 1.09 -10.12
N GLU A 48 5.54 1.23 -10.66
CA GLU A 48 4.64 2.32 -10.29
C GLU A 48 4.21 2.20 -8.82
N TRP A 49 3.90 0.99 -8.37
CA TRP A 49 3.55 0.73 -6.98
C TRP A 49 4.70 1.04 -6.03
N GLU A 50 5.93 0.69 -6.39
CA GLU A 50 7.11 0.98 -5.57
C GLU A 50 7.32 2.47 -5.42
N LYS A 51 7.16 3.24 -6.50
CA LYS A 51 7.27 4.69 -6.45
C LYS A 51 6.18 5.30 -5.59
N ALA A 52 4.95 4.80 -5.71
CA ALA A 52 3.84 5.27 -4.89
C ALA A 52 4.10 5.00 -3.41
N PHE A 53 4.63 3.85 -3.09
CA PHE A 53 4.99 3.48 -1.73
C PHE A 53 6.05 4.41 -1.17
N ASP A 54 7.10 4.70 -1.94
CA ASP A 54 8.16 5.61 -1.52
C ASP A 54 7.62 7.01 -1.25
N ARG A 55 6.71 7.50 -2.09
CA ARG A 55 6.08 8.81 -1.88
C ARG A 55 5.22 8.82 -0.61
N ALA A 56 4.47 7.75 -0.39
CA ALA A 56 3.66 7.62 0.81
C ALA A 56 4.52 7.61 2.06
N LYS A 57 5.63 6.88 2.05
CA LYS A 57 6.57 6.82 3.17
C LYS A 57 7.16 8.19 3.46
N ALA A 58 7.50 8.94 2.42
CA ALA A 58 8.16 10.24 2.59
C ALA A 58 7.28 11.25 3.31
N ARG A 59 5.95 11.16 3.16
CA ARG A 59 5.03 12.09 3.83
C ARG A 59 4.42 11.54 5.12
N THR A 60 4.68 10.27 5.44
CA THR A 60 4.10 9.62 6.62
C THR A 60 5.00 9.84 7.82
N LYS A 61 4.37 10.08 8.98
CA LYS A 61 5.11 10.24 10.23
C LYS A 61 5.69 8.90 10.68
N PRO A 62 6.81 8.90 11.44
CA PRO A 62 7.46 7.65 11.86
C PRO A 62 6.58 6.72 12.68
N ASP A 63 5.57 7.24 13.38
CA ASP A 63 4.68 6.46 14.23
C ASP A 63 3.42 5.99 13.49
N GLU A 64 3.30 6.28 12.20
CA GLU A 64 2.14 5.92 11.39
C GLU A 64 2.56 5.00 10.24
N TYR A 65 1.60 4.24 9.73
CA TYR A 65 1.84 3.41 8.56
C TYR A 65 1.66 4.25 7.29
N PRO A 66 2.50 4.04 6.26
CA PRO A 66 2.29 4.73 4.99
C PRO A 66 0.91 4.41 4.42
N LEU A 67 0.24 5.42 3.89
CA LEU A 67 -1.04 5.26 3.20
C LEU A 67 -0.86 5.66 1.74
N ILE A 68 -0.95 4.67 0.86
CA ILE A 68 -0.85 4.90 -0.57
C ILE A 68 -2.21 5.37 -1.08
N VAL A 69 -2.21 6.50 -1.75
CA VAL A 69 -3.42 7.07 -2.37
C VAL A 69 -3.19 7.25 -3.86
N ASP A 70 -4.26 7.50 -4.59
CA ASP A 70 -4.22 7.64 -6.04
C ASP A 70 -3.23 8.72 -6.49
N GLY A 71 -3.12 9.81 -5.74
CA GLY A 71 -2.20 10.89 -6.05
C GLY A 71 -0.72 10.54 -5.92
N ASP A 72 -0.39 9.38 -5.36
CA ASP A 72 1.00 8.94 -5.24
C ASP A 72 1.52 8.28 -6.52
N PHE A 73 0.64 7.96 -7.42
CA PHE A 73 1.02 7.36 -8.72
C PHE A 73 1.27 8.45 -9.80
#